data_a4d9743ce45c826cba50038925499936
#
_entry.id   a4d9743ce45c826cba50038925499936
#
_cell.length_a   1.000
_cell.length_b   1.000
_cell.length_c   1.000
_cell.angle_alpha   90.00
_cell.angle_beta   90.00
_cell.angle_gamma   90.00
#
_symmetry.space_group_name_H-M   'P 1'
#
loop_
_entity.id
_entity.type
_entity.pdbx_description
1 polymer ?
#
loop_
_entity_poly.entity_id
_entity_poly.type
_entity_poly.pdbx_seq_one_letter_code
_entity_poly.pdbx_strand_id
1 'polypeptide(L)'
;MKNKLIILFAGVLLSLGTSNAQTNVSGGIYQNTTWTLANSPYQVNGSIVVFPGNTLTVEPGVTILINNANAQNIYIETRGTLNLVGTDQLPITVRTTTDTTNIGWQGFICTSSQGGSLTADRFRISNATTPFAYEAPLSLYQYTNCRFSHCGQAVTVGNETILNDCQFRGNTTAVYGWSFFTINNCFFKDNETAINAYSTAFTMTNSTFLENNLGLTFSAGVFDSMYIADCIFQNNVTALSNPNNGKIQNCSFLDNTIGIQGSYVCEIKNNTFNYNELAVNVSALTALTNNEINNNTGGVRISDISSASNAPIITNNEICGNINFNVDNNTNVNYSLLSNCFCDLDSSGIEQYLLDGYDDITKGLINYQVFDSSCTTILTTVLKFNGTAGIEDYEMNYRIENPVLDQLHIQAETAISDLVLNDLQGKEIRIQSSGNNVFDVSSLAKGCYVIQQINQSHSNIKLIKL
;
A
#
# COMPACT_ATOMS: atom_id res chain seq x y z
N MET A 1 82.36 -14.92 2.07
CA MET A 1 81.21 -14.16 2.61
C MET A 1 80.42 -13.60 1.45
N LYS A 2 79.22 -14.14 1.16
CA LYS A 2 78.39 -13.74 0.07
C LYS A 2 77.22 -12.91 0.63
N ASN A 3 77.19 -11.60 0.39
CA ASN A 3 76.08 -10.73 0.76
C ASN A 3 74.92 -10.95 -0.20
N LYS A 4 73.78 -11.40 0.35
CA LYS A 4 72.50 -11.41 -0.40
C LYS A 4 71.81 -10.08 -0.20
N LEU A 5 71.64 -9.36 -1.30
CA LEU A 5 70.84 -8.13 -1.38
C LEU A 5 69.36 -8.55 -1.48
N ILE A 6 68.56 -8.23 -0.47
CA ILE A 6 67.10 -8.42 -0.48
C ILE A 6 66.51 -7.11 -1.01
N ILE A 7 65.96 -7.15 -2.22
CA ILE A 7 65.14 -6.04 -2.79
C ILE A 7 63.72 -6.22 -2.29
N LEU A 8 63.31 -5.32 -1.43
CA LEU A 8 61.91 -5.22 -0.95
C LEU A 8 61.09 -4.42 -1.98
N PHE A 9 60.25 -5.11 -2.73
CA PHE A 9 59.27 -4.47 -3.63
C PHE A 9 58.07 -4.01 -2.78
N ALA A 10 58.04 -2.74 -2.43
CA ALA A 10 56.85 -2.12 -1.84
C ALA A 10 55.83 -1.86 -2.94
N GLY A 11 54.87 -2.74 -3.09
CA GLY A 11 53.69 -2.55 -3.91
C GLY A 11 52.79 -1.47 -3.31
N VAL A 12 52.80 -0.26 -3.87
CA VAL A 12 51.81 0.77 -3.60
C VAL A 12 50.53 0.35 -4.30
N LEU A 13 49.56 -0.21 -3.56
CA LEU A 13 48.17 -0.31 -4.04
C LEU A 13 47.59 1.12 -4.07
N LEU A 14 47.59 1.75 -5.24
CA LEU A 14 46.73 2.87 -5.50
C LEU A 14 45.28 2.34 -5.48
N SER A 15 44.57 2.55 -4.40
CA SER A 15 43.12 2.51 -4.40
C SER A 15 42.63 3.68 -5.27
N LEU A 16 42.33 3.40 -6.53
CA LEU A 16 41.58 4.31 -7.38
C LEU A 16 40.17 4.40 -6.79
N GLY A 17 39.99 5.30 -5.84
CA GLY A 17 38.66 5.75 -5.46
C GLY A 17 38.04 6.36 -6.72
N THR A 18 37.06 5.69 -7.30
CA THR A 18 36.19 6.27 -8.33
C THR A 18 35.41 7.40 -7.69
N SER A 19 35.96 8.62 -7.69
CA SER A 19 35.14 9.80 -7.48
C SER A 19 34.22 9.90 -8.72
N ASN A 20 32.97 9.47 -8.57
CA ASN A 20 31.96 9.71 -9.59
C ASN A 20 31.82 11.24 -9.74
N ALA A 21 32.37 11.78 -10.82
CA ALA A 21 32.21 13.19 -11.12
C ALA A 21 30.75 13.43 -11.49
N GLN A 22 30.08 14.27 -10.70
CA GLN A 22 28.70 14.68 -10.95
C GLN A 22 28.57 15.34 -12.33
N THR A 23 27.63 14.89 -13.15
CA THR A 23 27.34 15.43 -14.46
C THR A 23 26.28 16.52 -14.37
N ASN A 24 26.62 17.78 -14.60
CA ASN A 24 25.68 18.89 -14.60
C ASN A 24 24.93 18.97 -15.93
N VAL A 25 23.59 19.08 -15.88
CA VAL A 25 22.73 19.14 -17.06
C VAL A 25 21.68 20.24 -16.94
N SER A 26 21.34 20.88 -18.06
CA SER A 26 20.25 21.85 -18.20
C SER A 26 19.95 22.15 -19.66
N GLY A 27 18.74 22.63 -19.98
CA GLY A 27 18.36 23.12 -21.30
C GLY A 27 17.86 22.06 -22.27
N GLY A 28 18.04 22.28 -23.58
CA GLY A 28 17.44 21.45 -24.62
C GLY A 28 18.26 20.25 -25.04
N ILE A 29 17.61 19.15 -25.32
CA ILE A 29 18.17 17.94 -25.93
C ILE A 29 17.71 17.89 -27.37
N TYR A 30 18.67 18.14 -28.30
CA TYR A 30 18.46 18.30 -29.75
C TYR A 30 19.00 17.13 -30.57
N GLN A 31 19.50 16.08 -29.89
CA GLN A 31 19.95 14.82 -30.49
C GLN A 31 19.67 13.66 -29.52
N ASN A 32 19.67 12.45 -30.07
CA ASN A 32 19.52 11.26 -29.23
C ASN A 32 20.63 11.23 -28.18
N THR A 33 20.23 11.19 -26.91
CA THR A 33 21.11 11.31 -25.76
C THR A 33 20.87 10.17 -24.82
N THR A 34 21.93 9.60 -24.25
CA THR A 34 21.84 8.58 -23.19
C THR A 34 22.52 9.09 -21.92
N TRP A 35 21.79 9.10 -20.83
CA TRP A 35 22.36 9.29 -19.51
C TRP A 35 22.81 7.92 -19.00
N THR A 36 24.13 7.73 -18.93
CA THR A 36 24.74 6.45 -18.60
C THR A 36 25.00 6.30 -17.12
N LEU A 37 25.01 5.07 -16.62
CA LEU A 37 25.34 4.76 -15.23
C LEU A 37 26.76 5.25 -14.87
N ALA A 38 27.71 5.16 -15.80
CA ALA A 38 29.09 5.59 -15.59
C ALA A 38 29.25 7.10 -15.31
N ASN A 39 28.30 7.92 -15.80
CA ASN A 39 28.31 9.37 -15.61
C ASN A 39 27.30 9.84 -14.54
N SER A 40 26.69 8.89 -13.80
CA SER A 40 25.79 9.16 -12.68
C SER A 40 26.58 9.67 -11.46
N PRO A 41 26.02 10.60 -10.65
CA PRO A 41 24.70 11.20 -10.76
C PRO A 41 24.63 12.37 -11.76
N TYR A 42 23.46 12.55 -12.37
CA TYR A 42 23.16 13.72 -13.22
C TYR A 42 22.47 14.80 -12.38
N GLN A 43 23.12 15.95 -12.22
CA GLN A 43 22.52 17.08 -11.51
C GLN A 43 21.81 18.02 -12.49
N VAL A 44 20.50 18.12 -12.34
CA VAL A 44 19.64 19.02 -13.12
C VAL A 44 19.62 20.38 -12.44
N ASN A 45 20.30 21.36 -13.05
CA ASN A 45 20.41 22.73 -12.53
C ASN A 45 19.41 23.70 -13.15
N GLY A 46 18.65 23.29 -14.13
CA GLY A 46 17.58 24.02 -14.80
C GLY A 46 16.74 23.03 -15.62
N SER A 47 15.55 23.46 -16.03
CA SER A 47 14.63 22.60 -16.76
C SER A 47 15.26 21.98 -18.01
N ILE A 48 14.87 20.75 -18.31
CA ILE A 48 15.30 19.98 -19.49
C ILE A 48 14.10 19.90 -20.46
N VAL A 49 14.37 20.02 -21.75
CA VAL A 49 13.37 19.78 -22.82
C VAL A 49 13.92 18.83 -23.85
N VAL A 50 13.33 17.66 -24.02
CA VAL A 50 13.63 16.74 -25.11
C VAL A 50 12.82 17.16 -26.32
N PHE A 51 13.48 17.68 -27.36
CA PHE A 51 12.82 18.22 -28.55
C PHE A 51 12.28 17.12 -29.47
N PRO A 52 11.25 17.42 -30.30
CA PRO A 52 10.64 16.46 -31.22
C PRO A 52 11.68 15.74 -32.11
N GLY A 53 11.45 14.44 -32.31
CA GLY A 53 12.37 13.59 -33.11
C GLY A 53 13.63 13.12 -32.37
N ASN A 54 13.84 13.54 -31.13
CA ASN A 54 14.98 13.11 -30.30
C ASN A 54 14.54 12.24 -29.13
N THR A 55 15.45 11.42 -28.64
CA THR A 55 15.24 10.52 -27.51
C THR A 55 16.24 10.80 -26.40
N LEU A 56 15.76 10.96 -25.18
CA LEU A 56 16.54 10.83 -23.96
C LEU A 56 16.31 9.45 -23.38
N THR A 57 17.36 8.64 -23.28
CA THR A 57 17.35 7.36 -22.59
C THR A 57 18.14 7.47 -21.29
N VAL A 58 17.57 7.05 -20.19
CA VAL A 58 18.23 6.95 -18.89
C VAL A 58 18.52 5.48 -18.61
N GLU A 59 19.79 5.13 -18.43
CA GLU A 59 20.18 3.75 -18.14
C GLU A 59 19.73 3.31 -16.73
N PRO A 60 19.49 1.99 -16.53
CA PRO A 60 19.21 1.45 -15.20
C PRO A 60 20.27 1.83 -14.17
N GLY A 61 19.83 2.15 -12.94
CA GLY A 61 20.70 2.53 -11.82
C GLY A 61 21.15 3.99 -11.81
N VAL A 62 20.85 4.77 -12.86
CA VAL A 62 21.18 6.20 -12.90
C VAL A 62 20.44 6.97 -11.81
N THR A 63 21.15 7.86 -11.12
CA THR A 63 20.59 8.83 -10.19
C THR A 63 20.50 10.20 -10.84
N ILE A 64 19.31 10.82 -10.79
CA ILE A 64 19.02 12.19 -11.23
C ILE A 64 18.78 13.04 -9.99
N LEU A 65 19.60 14.06 -9.81
CA LEU A 65 19.53 14.99 -8.68
C LEU A 65 18.97 16.33 -9.16
N ILE A 66 17.82 16.73 -8.64
CA ILE A 66 17.23 18.04 -8.91
C ILE A 66 17.81 19.06 -7.97
N ASN A 67 18.43 20.13 -8.48
CA ASN A 67 19.06 21.16 -7.66
C ASN A 67 18.01 21.94 -6.88
N ASN A 68 18.09 21.91 -5.55
CA ASN A 68 17.13 22.56 -4.65
C ASN A 68 17.10 24.07 -4.74
N ALA A 69 18.18 24.73 -5.18
CA ALA A 69 18.26 26.21 -5.22
C ALA A 69 17.14 26.86 -6.05
N ASN A 70 16.63 26.15 -7.08
CA ASN A 70 15.55 26.58 -7.95
C ASN A 70 14.53 25.46 -8.24
N ALA A 71 14.44 24.47 -7.38
CA ALA A 71 13.72 23.22 -7.65
C ALA A 71 12.26 23.44 -8.03
N GLN A 72 11.55 24.37 -7.39
CA GLN A 72 10.13 24.64 -7.67
C GLN A 72 9.82 25.00 -9.12
N ASN A 73 10.80 25.50 -9.90
CA ASN A 73 10.65 25.85 -11.29
C ASN A 73 11.25 24.81 -12.25
N ILE A 74 11.88 23.76 -11.71
CA ILE A 74 12.52 22.73 -12.52
C ILE A 74 11.51 21.66 -12.93
N TYR A 75 11.50 21.35 -14.22
CA TYR A 75 10.77 20.25 -14.82
C TYR A 75 11.66 19.57 -15.89
N ILE A 76 11.29 18.36 -16.25
CA ILE A 76 11.86 17.63 -17.39
C ILE A 76 10.71 17.37 -18.37
N GLU A 77 10.68 18.15 -19.46
CA GLU A 77 9.63 18.06 -20.48
C GLU A 77 10.08 17.18 -21.64
N THR A 78 9.21 16.30 -22.10
CA THR A 78 9.42 15.57 -23.35
C THR A 78 8.39 15.99 -24.40
N ARG A 79 8.89 16.50 -25.52
CA ARG A 79 8.20 16.72 -26.79
C ARG A 79 8.67 15.71 -27.84
N GLY A 80 9.71 14.94 -27.52
CA GLY A 80 10.25 13.78 -28.22
C GLY A 80 9.96 12.51 -27.43
N THR A 81 10.98 11.66 -27.22
CA THR A 81 10.85 10.42 -26.47
C THR A 81 11.70 10.45 -25.20
N LEU A 82 11.13 10.06 -24.07
CA LEU A 82 11.84 9.89 -22.80
C LEU A 82 11.65 8.45 -22.29
N ASN A 83 12.77 7.74 -22.11
CA ASN A 83 12.79 6.38 -21.57
C ASN A 83 13.44 6.35 -20.18
N LEU A 84 12.63 6.03 -19.16
CA LEU A 84 13.01 5.93 -17.75
C LEU A 84 12.74 4.51 -17.26
N VAL A 85 13.41 3.51 -17.82
CA VAL A 85 13.17 2.10 -17.48
C VAL A 85 14.37 1.54 -16.75
N GLY A 86 14.19 1.30 -15.43
CA GLY A 86 15.17 0.62 -14.59
C GLY A 86 15.06 -0.90 -14.65
N THR A 87 15.77 -1.56 -13.74
CA THR A 87 15.59 -2.97 -13.42
C THR A 87 15.27 -3.12 -11.93
N ASP A 88 14.84 -4.30 -11.50
CA ASP A 88 14.57 -4.56 -10.07
C ASP A 88 15.82 -4.35 -9.20
N GLN A 89 17.02 -4.67 -9.73
CA GLN A 89 18.30 -4.49 -9.05
C GLN A 89 18.88 -3.08 -9.20
N LEU A 90 18.56 -2.40 -10.32
CA LEU A 90 19.10 -1.10 -10.67
C LEU A 90 17.96 -0.14 -11.06
N PRO A 91 17.09 0.25 -10.11
CA PRO A 91 16.04 1.24 -10.40
C PRO A 91 16.66 2.60 -10.71
N ILE A 92 16.00 3.37 -11.57
CA ILE A 92 16.36 4.77 -11.78
C ILE A 92 15.89 5.58 -10.57
N THR A 93 16.76 6.43 -10.01
CA THR A 93 16.41 7.26 -8.85
C THR A 93 16.34 8.73 -9.25
N VAL A 94 15.24 9.41 -8.91
CA VAL A 94 15.04 10.84 -9.14
C VAL A 94 14.65 11.50 -7.83
N ARG A 95 15.46 12.43 -7.35
CA ARG A 95 15.22 13.15 -6.09
C ARG A 95 15.86 14.53 -6.09
N THR A 96 15.51 15.34 -5.13
CA THR A 96 16.21 16.60 -4.89
C THR A 96 17.63 16.38 -4.34
N THR A 97 18.51 17.37 -4.46
CA THR A 97 19.90 17.27 -3.98
C THR A 97 20.01 17.13 -2.47
N THR A 98 19.10 17.73 -1.73
CA THR A 98 18.92 17.49 -0.28
C THR A 98 17.68 16.67 -0.06
N ASP A 99 17.78 15.64 0.76
CA ASP A 99 16.63 14.83 1.14
C ASP A 99 15.72 15.66 2.04
N THR A 100 14.54 16.01 1.54
CA THR A 100 13.54 16.79 2.24
C THR A 100 12.19 16.09 2.16
N THR A 101 11.34 16.29 3.17
CA THR A 101 9.94 15.84 3.12
C THR A 101 9.06 16.80 2.29
N ASN A 102 9.62 17.88 1.77
CA ASN A 102 8.87 18.89 1.03
C ASN A 102 8.88 18.64 -0.48
N ILE A 103 7.78 18.98 -1.12
CA ILE A 103 7.69 19.02 -2.60
C ILE A 103 8.67 20.09 -3.10
N GLY A 104 9.57 19.69 -3.99
CA GLY A 104 10.69 20.53 -4.42
C GLY A 104 10.77 20.83 -5.91
N TRP A 105 10.10 20.08 -6.79
CA TRP A 105 10.17 20.27 -8.24
C TRP A 105 8.87 19.87 -8.93
N GLN A 106 8.69 20.24 -10.21
CA GLN A 106 7.41 20.04 -10.89
C GLN A 106 7.15 18.58 -11.30
N GLY A 107 8.19 17.88 -11.79
CA GLY A 107 8.09 16.52 -12.28
C GLY A 107 8.49 16.40 -13.77
N PHE A 108 8.13 15.26 -14.36
CA PHE A 108 8.23 14.99 -15.79
C PHE A 108 6.93 15.45 -16.48
N ILE A 109 7.05 16.16 -17.59
CA ILE A 109 5.92 16.65 -18.39
C ILE A 109 5.98 15.99 -19.77
N CYS A 110 4.91 15.29 -20.16
CA CYS A 110 4.79 14.70 -21.48
C CYS A 110 3.83 15.53 -22.34
N THR A 111 4.39 16.26 -23.29
CA THR A 111 3.66 17.14 -24.20
C THR A 111 3.27 16.39 -25.47
N SER A 112 2.19 15.60 -25.39
CA SER A 112 1.75 14.71 -26.47
C SER A 112 1.32 15.45 -27.74
N SER A 113 0.79 16.67 -27.60
CA SER A 113 0.42 17.54 -28.72
C SER A 113 1.60 17.92 -29.63
N GLN A 114 2.84 17.80 -29.12
CA GLN A 114 4.08 18.02 -29.87
C GLN A 114 4.83 16.72 -30.22
N GLY A 115 4.19 15.57 -30.01
CA GLY A 115 4.78 14.25 -30.28
C GLY A 115 5.51 13.64 -29.08
N GLY A 116 5.31 14.21 -27.88
CA GLY A 116 5.91 13.69 -26.65
C GLY A 116 5.47 12.28 -26.33
N SER A 117 6.42 11.42 -25.95
CA SER A 117 6.22 10.06 -25.50
C SER A 117 7.10 9.78 -24.29
N LEU A 118 6.54 9.12 -23.28
CA LEU A 118 7.24 8.77 -22.04
C LEU A 118 7.00 7.31 -21.71
N THR A 119 8.08 6.59 -21.39
CA THR A 119 8.02 5.25 -20.79
C THR A 119 8.76 5.30 -19.47
N ALA A 120 8.11 4.84 -18.38
CA ALA A 120 8.70 4.83 -17.04
C ALA A 120 8.28 3.56 -16.29
N ASP A 121 9.26 2.82 -15.79
CA ASP A 121 9.05 1.60 -15.03
C ASP A 121 10.27 1.32 -14.14
N ARG A 122 10.08 0.64 -13.00
CA ARG A 122 11.13 0.31 -12.03
C ARG A 122 12.00 1.51 -11.67
N PHE A 123 11.37 2.54 -11.13
CA PHE A 123 12.05 3.78 -10.71
C PHE A 123 11.66 4.17 -9.28
N ARG A 124 12.45 5.09 -8.72
CA ARG A 124 12.20 5.74 -7.43
C ARG A 124 12.18 7.24 -7.65
N ILE A 125 11.08 7.90 -7.29
CA ILE A 125 10.92 9.34 -7.48
C ILE A 125 10.46 10.00 -6.19
N SER A 126 11.06 11.15 -5.86
CA SER A 126 10.65 11.91 -4.68
C SER A 126 10.57 13.41 -4.93
N ASN A 127 9.80 14.07 -4.07
CA ASN A 127 9.71 15.53 -3.94
C ASN A 127 9.16 16.25 -5.19
N ALA A 128 8.44 15.56 -6.06
CA ALA A 128 7.79 16.15 -7.22
C ALA A 128 6.37 16.63 -6.89
N THR A 129 5.96 17.78 -7.45
CA THR A 129 4.56 18.19 -7.38
C THR A 129 3.65 17.16 -8.03
N THR A 130 4.00 16.79 -9.26
CA THR A 130 3.34 15.70 -10.01
C THR A 130 4.43 14.95 -10.76
N PRO A 131 4.85 13.76 -10.28
CA PRO A 131 5.91 12.98 -10.91
C PRO A 131 5.79 12.84 -12.42
N PHE A 132 4.57 12.59 -12.92
CA PHE A 132 4.29 12.50 -14.35
C PHE A 132 3.04 13.29 -14.71
N ALA A 133 3.21 14.43 -15.38
CA ALA A 133 2.14 15.26 -15.90
C ALA A 133 1.98 15.01 -17.41
N TYR A 134 0.75 14.84 -17.86
CA TYR A 134 0.41 14.55 -19.25
C TYR A 134 -0.65 15.52 -19.79
N GLU A 135 -0.53 15.93 -21.04
CA GLU A 135 -1.52 16.79 -21.69
C GLU A 135 -2.78 16.05 -22.16
N ALA A 136 -2.68 14.74 -22.38
CA ALA A 136 -3.81 13.91 -22.85
C ALA A 136 -3.95 12.64 -22.02
N PRO A 137 -5.15 12.03 -21.97
CA PRO A 137 -5.36 10.78 -21.27
C PRO A 137 -4.41 9.71 -21.82
N LEU A 138 -3.73 9.08 -20.89
CA LEU A 138 -2.72 8.07 -21.17
C LEU A 138 -3.33 6.83 -21.83
N SER A 139 -2.64 6.28 -22.80
CA SER A 139 -2.79 4.87 -23.17
C SER A 139 -2.28 3.99 -22.02
N LEU A 140 -2.66 2.72 -21.98
CA LEU A 140 -2.34 1.74 -20.96
C LEU A 140 -0.95 1.93 -20.34
N TYR A 141 -0.89 2.17 -19.03
CA TYR A 141 0.35 2.27 -18.28
C TYR A 141 0.45 1.17 -17.26
N GLN A 142 1.61 0.55 -17.21
CA GLN A 142 1.97 -0.40 -16.17
C GLN A 142 3.16 0.14 -15.40
N TYR A 143 3.00 0.26 -14.08
CA TYR A 143 4.08 0.56 -13.14
C TYR A 143 4.37 -0.68 -12.31
N THR A 144 5.60 -1.16 -12.35
CA THR A 144 6.03 -2.33 -11.60
C THR A 144 7.24 -1.99 -10.75
N ASN A 145 7.20 -2.33 -9.46
CA ASN A 145 8.28 -2.08 -8.51
C ASN A 145 8.74 -0.60 -8.52
N CYS A 146 7.78 0.32 -8.55
CA CYS A 146 8.03 1.75 -8.51
C CYS A 146 7.84 2.31 -7.11
N ARG A 147 8.62 3.35 -6.75
CA ARG A 147 8.48 4.05 -5.48
C ARG A 147 8.24 5.53 -5.69
N PHE A 148 7.23 6.06 -4.98
CA PHE A 148 6.86 7.47 -4.98
C PHE A 148 6.86 7.99 -3.54
N SER A 149 7.65 9.02 -3.26
CA SER A 149 7.72 9.56 -1.90
C SER A 149 7.71 11.08 -1.85
N HIS A 150 6.98 11.62 -0.87
CA HIS A 150 6.88 13.07 -0.62
C HIS A 150 6.50 13.88 -1.88
N CYS A 151 5.60 13.33 -2.68
CA CYS A 151 5.04 13.97 -3.86
C CYS A 151 3.69 14.64 -3.56
N GLY A 152 3.28 15.60 -4.36
CA GLY A 152 1.95 16.16 -4.30
C GLY A 152 0.92 15.12 -4.74
N GLN A 153 0.68 14.98 -6.04
CA GLN A 153 -0.12 13.89 -6.59
C GLN A 153 0.81 12.89 -7.29
N ALA A 154 1.08 11.74 -6.62
CA ALA A 154 2.14 10.86 -7.07
C ALA A 154 1.81 10.16 -8.39
N VAL A 155 0.62 9.59 -8.55
CA VAL A 155 0.18 8.95 -9.79
C VAL A 155 -1.27 9.29 -10.09
N THR A 156 -1.54 9.60 -11.36
CA THR A 156 -2.90 9.60 -11.90
C THR A 156 -3.12 8.31 -12.66
N VAL A 157 -4.16 7.57 -12.31
CA VAL A 157 -4.50 6.28 -12.92
C VAL A 157 -5.85 6.32 -13.62
N GLY A 158 -5.95 5.53 -14.68
CA GLY A 158 -7.14 5.39 -15.49
C GLY A 158 -6.80 4.64 -16.77
N ASN A 159 -7.77 4.41 -17.66
CA ASN A 159 -7.55 3.73 -18.92
C ASN A 159 -6.80 2.37 -18.77
N GLU A 160 -7.26 1.56 -17.80
CA GLU A 160 -6.71 0.24 -17.51
C GLU A 160 -5.26 0.27 -16.95
N THR A 161 -4.85 1.38 -16.30
CA THR A 161 -3.56 1.45 -15.61
C THR A 161 -3.40 0.32 -14.59
N ILE A 162 -2.22 -0.29 -14.55
CA ILE A 162 -1.87 -1.35 -13.60
C ILE A 162 -0.72 -0.89 -12.72
N LEU A 163 -0.91 -0.98 -11.40
CA LEU A 163 0.12 -0.76 -10.39
C LEU A 163 0.42 -2.09 -9.71
N ASN A 164 1.62 -2.62 -9.89
CA ASN A 164 2.09 -3.86 -9.24
C ASN A 164 3.33 -3.59 -8.39
N ASP A 165 3.36 -4.13 -7.18
CA ASP A 165 4.55 -4.08 -6.32
C ASP A 165 5.05 -2.64 -6.05
N CYS A 166 4.18 -1.64 -6.11
CA CYS A 166 4.55 -0.23 -5.97
C CYS A 166 4.46 0.24 -4.52
N GLN A 167 5.27 1.26 -4.17
CA GLN A 167 5.30 1.86 -2.84
C GLN A 167 5.02 3.36 -2.91
N PHE A 168 4.16 3.82 -2.01
CA PHE A 168 3.74 5.21 -1.90
C PHE A 168 3.89 5.69 -0.47
N ARG A 169 4.77 6.67 -0.22
CA ARG A 169 5.08 7.13 1.14
C ARG A 169 5.07 8.66 1.25
N GLY A 170 4.35 9.18 2.24
CA GLY A 170 4.38 10.61 2.59
C GLY A 170 3.87 11.53 1.48
N ASN A 171 2.99 11.05 0.59
CA ASN A 171 2.45 11.86 -0.49
C ASN A 171 1.18 12.59 -0.02
N THR A 172 0.89 13.76 -0.61
CA THR A 172 -0.42 14.42 -0.36
C THR A 172 -1.54 13.57 -0.94
N THR A 173 -1.43 13.14 -2.21
CA THR A 173 -2.31 12.12 -2.79
C THR A 173 -1.45 11.10 -3.51
N ALA A 174 -1.45 9.84 -3.03
CA ALA A 174 -0.59 8.84 -3.66
C ALA A 174 -1.15 8.39 -5.00
N VAL A 175 -2.44 8.03 -5.08
CA VAL A 175 -3.11 7.62 -6.31
C VAL A 175 -4.40 8.42 -6.50
N TYR A 176 -4.53 9.08 -7.64
CA TYR A 176 -5.77 9.69 -8.09
C TYR A 176 -6.35 8.87 -9.24
N GLY A 177 -7.48 8.21 -9.01
CA GLY A 177 -8.13 7.33 -9.99
C GLY A 177 -9.35 7.97 -10.62
N TRP A 178 -9.44 8.03 -11.97
CA TRP A 178 -10.55 8.64 -12.68
C TRP A 178 -11.23 7.74 -13.72
N SER A 179 -10.70 6.54 -13.96
CA SER A 179 -11.24 5.52 -14.88
C SER A 179 -10.80 4.13 -14.37
N PHE A 180 -10.96 3.08 -15.16
CA PHE A 180 -10.59 1.71 -14.77
C PHE A 180 -9.11 1.57 -14.45
N PHE A 181 -8.78 0.96 -13.32
CA PHE A 181 -7.41 0.65 -12.94
C PHE A 181 -7.32 -0.59 -12.04
N THR A 182 -6.12 -1.14 -11.95
CA THR A 182 -5.81 -2.28 -11.08
C THR A 182 -4.64 -1.95 -10.17
N ILE A 183 -4.77 -2.30 -8.89
CA ILE A 183 -3.71 -2.18 -7.88
C ILE A 183 -3.50 -3.56 -7.27
N ASN A 184 -2.28 -4.05 -7.31
CA ASN A 184 -1.94 -5.33 -6.72
C ASN A 184 -0.61 -5.28 -5.99
N ASN A 185 -0.57 -5.85 -4.78
CA ASN A 185 0.63 -5.95 -3.94
C ASN A 185 1.35 -4.60 -3.73
N CYS A 186 0.57 -3.52 -3.52
CA CYS A 186 1.10 -2.18 -3.30
C CYS A 186 1.11 -1.81 -1.82
N PHE A 187 2.02 -0.90 -1.45
CA PHE A 187 2.20 -0.43 -0.09
C PHE A 187 2.01 1.09 -0.01
N PHE A 188 1.10 1.53 0.85
CA PHE A 188 0.74 2.93 1.07
C PHE A 188 1.01 3.30 2.52
N LYS A 189 1.94 4.21 2.77
CA LYS A 189 2.30 4.61 4.12
C LYS A 189 2.43 6.12 4.28
N ASP A 190 1.95 6.66 5.41
CA ASP A 190 2.11 8.07 5.80
C ASP A 190 1.57 9.07 4.75
N ASN A 191 0.60 8.66 3.90
CA ASN A 191 0.01 9.58 2.93
C ASN A 191 -1.15 10.37 3.56
N GLU A 192 -1.35 11.64 3.14
CA GLU A 192 -2.56 12.37 3.51
C GLU A 192 -3.80 11.68 2.92
N THR A 193 -3.74 11.33 1.63
CA THR A 193 -4.72 10.46 0.98
C THR A 193 -3.97 9.39 0.17
N ALA A 194 -4.12 8.11 0.54
CA ALA A 194 -3.45 7.05 -0.21
C ALA A 194 -4.12 6.84 -1.58
N ILE A 195 -5.44 6.71 -1.64
CA ILE A 195 -6.17 6.61 -2.90
C ILE A 195 -7.39 7.52 -2.88
N ASN A 196 -7.49 8.40 -3.86
CA ASN A 196 -8.70 9.15 -4.17
C ASN A 196 -9.31 8.60 -5.47
N ALA A 197 -10.39 7.84 -5.35
CA ALA A 197 -11.11 7.28 -6.49
C ALA A 197 -12.26 8.21 -6.89
N TYR A 198 -12.19 8.76 -8.09
CA TYR A 198 -13.22 9.66 -8.64
C TYR A 198 -13.99 8.93 -9.74
N SER A 199 -15.27 8.60 -9.48
CA SER A 199 -16.23 8.01 -10.46
C SER A 199 -15.63 6.84 -11.28
N THR A 200 -15.11 5.81 -10.63
CA THR A 200 -14.34 4.75 -11.31
C THR A 200 -14.69 3.36 -10.81
N ALA A 201 -14.54 2.37 -11.69
CA ALA A 201 -14.42 0.97 -11.32
C ALA A 201 -12.94 0.61 -11.18
N PHE A 202 -12.59 -0.17 -10.17
CA PHE A 202 -11.23 -0.66 -10.00
C PHE A 202 -11.17 -1.99 -9.24
N THR A 203 -10.05 -2.65 -9.40
CA THR A 203 -9.70 -3.83 -8.64
C THR A 203 -8.46 -3.57 -7.80
N MET A 204 -8.53 -3.87 -6.51
CA MET A 204 -7.42 -3.75 -5.59
C MET A 204 -7.28 -5.01 -4.76
N THR A 205 -6.07 -5.60 -4.79
CA THR A 205 -5.79 -6.85 -4.07
C THR A 205 -4.42 -6.81 -3.39
N ASN A 206 -4.28 -7.61 -2.32
CA ASN A 206 -3.00 -7.88 -1.65
C ASN A 206 -2.23 -6.63 -1.21
N SER A 207 -2.91 -5.51 -0.96
CA SER A 207 -2.27 -4.23 -0.69
C SER A 207 -2.38 -3.82 0.77
N THR A 208 -1.40 -3.05 1.24
CA THR A 208 -1.30 -2.62 2.65
C THR A 208 -1.38 -1.11 2.74
N PHE A 209 -2.23 -0.63 3.66
CA PHE A 209 -2.43 0.78 4.00
C PHE A 209 -2.06 0.99 5.46
N LEU A 210 -0.96 1.67 5.70
CA LEU A 210 -0.39 1.87 7.03
C LEU A 210 -0.25 3.37 7.36
N GLU A 211 -0.81 3.81 8.49
CA GLU A 211 -0.60 5.17 9.02
C GLU A 211 -0.97 6.30 8.03
N ASN A 212 -1.96 6.08 7.15
CA ASN A 212 -2.46 7.14 6.29
C ASN A 212 -3.57 7.95 7.01
N ASN A 213 -3.71 9.24 6.69
CA ASN A 213 -4.86 9.99 7.17
C ASN A 213 -6.15 9.43 6.50
N LEU A 214 -6.18 9.32 5.17
CA LEU A 214 -7.21 8.60 4.43
C LEU A 214 -6.58 7.44 3.65
N GLY A 215 -7.00 6.20 3.94
CA GLY A 215 -6.56 5.04 3.17
C GLY A 215 -7.12 5.08 1.76
N LEU A 216 -8.45 5.07 1.62
CA LEU A 216 -9.12 5.20 0.34
C LEU A 216 -10.39 6.03 0.51
N THR A 217 -10.62 6.98 -0.39
CA THR A 217 -11.83 7.80 -0.43
C THR A 217 -12.46 7.83 -1.81
N PHE A 218 -13.78 7.94 -1.82
CA PHE A 218 -14.59 8.07 -3.05
C PHE A 218 -15.14 9.47 -3.13
N SER A 219 -14.74 10.23 -4.15
CA SER A 219 -15.07 11.66 -4.28
C SER A 219 -16.33 11.95 -5.10
N ALA A 220 -16.89 10.97 -5.82
CA ALA A 220 -18.14 11.10 -6.58
C ALA A 220 -18.93 9.79 -6.57
N GLY A 221 -20.19 9.85 -6.99
CA GLY A 221 -21.02 8.67 -7.13
C GLY A 221 -20.41 7.68 -8.11
N VAL A 222 -20.02 6.51 -7.60
CA VAL A 222 -19.46 5.45 -8.42
C VAL A 222 -20.60 4.75 -9.14
N PHE A 223 -20.59 4.77 -10.45
CA PHE A 223 -21.59 4.07 -11.27
C PHE A 223 -21.18 2.65 -11.63
N ASP A 224 -19.89 2.33 -11.47
CA ASP A 224 -19.29 1.05 -11.77
C ASP A 224 -18.83 0.33 -10.50
N SER A 225 -18.63 -0.98 -10.58
CA SER A 225 -18.31 -1.80 -9.42
C SER A 225 -16.85 -1.72 -9.02
N MET A 226 -16.58 -1.51 -7.73
CA MET A 226 -15.25 -1.72 -7.15
C MET A 226 -15.09 -3.14 -6.59
N TYR A 227 -13.85 -3.62 -6.58
CA TYR A 227 -13.47 -4.87 -5.93
C TYR A 227 -12.21 -4.67 -5.10
N ILE A 228 -12.34 -4.84 -3.77
CA ILE A 228 -11.24 -4.74 -2.80
C ILE A 228 -11.15 -6.07 -2.08
N ALA A 229 -10.00 -6.76 -2.16
CA ALA A 229 -9.83 -8.03 -1.49
C ALA A 229 -8.40 -8.25 -0.95
N ASP A 230 -8.32 -9.04 0.12
CA ASP A 230 -7.06 -9.50 0.69
C ASP A 230 -6.10 -8.33 1.07
N CYS A 231 -6.67 -7.20 1.52
CA CYS A 231 -5.96 -5.98 1.87
C CYS A 231 -5.87 -5.79 3.39
N ILE A 232 -4.82 -5.07 3.82
CA ILE A 232 -4.61 -4.69 5.22
C ILE A 232 -4.74 -3.18 5.34
N PHE A 233 -5.60 -2.72 6.25
CA PHE A 233 -5.75 -1.32 6.64
C PHE A 233 -5.42 -1.20 8.12
N GLN A 234 -4.28 -0.61 8.45
CA GLN A 234 -3.81 -0.53 9.83
C GLN A 234 -3.36 0.88 10.21
N ASN A 235 -3.74 1.33 11.43
CA ASN A 235 -3.36 2.62 12.00
C ASN A 235 -3.73 3.83 11.12
N ASN A 236 -4.75 3.72 10.25
CA ASN A 236 -5.19 4.87 9.47
C ASN A 236 -6.23 5.69 10.30
N VAL A 237 -6.33 7.00 10.04
CA VAL A 237 -7.43 7.76 10.64
C VAL A 237 -8.75 7.26 10.04
N THR A 238 -8.90 7.21 8.74
CA THR A 238 -10.03 6.53 8.10
C THR A 238 -9.51 5.56 7.05
N ALA A 239 -9.79 4.26 7.23
CA ALA A 239 -9.29 3.26 6.28
C ALA A 239 -10.04 3.33 4.94
N LEU A 240 -11.37 3.27 4.95
CA LEU A 240 -12.23 3.47 3.77
C LEU A 240 -13.29 4.53 4.06
N SER A 241 -13.39 5.54 3.20
CA SER A 241 -14.38 6.61 3.31
C SER A 241 -15.35 6.58 2.13
N ASN A 242 -16.64 6.46 2.44
CA ASN A 242 -17.76 6.45 1.51
C ASN A 242 -17.67 5.41 0.35
N PRO A 243 -17.29 4.15 0.63
CA PRO A 243 -17.30 3.13 -0.40
C PRO A 243 -18.71 2.96 -0.97
N ASN A 244 -18.81 2.87 -2.29
CA ASN A 244 -20.07 2.81 -3.01
C ASN A 244 -20.01 1.78 -4.14
N ASN A 245 -21.09 1.00 -4.28
CA ASN A 245 -21.32 0.04 -5.36
C ASN A 245 -20.16 -0.96 -5.59
N GLY A 246 -19.90 -1.83 -4.62
CA GLY A 246 -18.81 -2.80 -4.79
C GLY A 246 -18.70 -3.84 -3.71
N LYS A 247 -17.57 -4.56 -3.75
CA LYS A 247 -17.26 -5.65 -2.83
C LYS A 247 -15.98 -5.38 -2.06
N ILE A 248 -16.05 -5.58 -0.74
CA ILE A 248 -14.92 -5.51 0.18
C ILE A 248 -14.87 -6.84 0.91
N GLN A 249 -13.84 -7.64 0.65
CA GLN A 249 -13.79 -8.98 1.23
C GLN A 249 -12.40 -9.42 1.64
N ASN A 250 -12.34 -10.31 2.64
CA ASN A 250 -11.11 -10.91 3.17
C ASN A 250 -10.08 -9.85 3.61
N CYS A 251 -10.51 -8.66 3.98
CA CYS A 251 -9.64 -7.57 4.40
C CYS A 251 -9.53 -7.52 5.92
N SER A 252 -8.41 -6.98 6.42
CA SER A 252 -8.20 -6.71 7.83
C SER A 252 -8.19 -5.20 8.08
N PHE A 253 -9.03 -4.73 9.02
CA PHE A 253 -9.11 -3.36 9.50
C PHE A 253 -8.67 -3.34 10.96
N LEU A 254 -7.46 -2.87 11.23
CA LEU A 254 -6.80 -2.99 12.53
C LEU A 254 -6.37 -1.61 13.04
N ASP A 255 -6.64 -1.33 14.30
CA ASP A 255 -6.14 -0.14 15.00
C ASP A 255 -6.44 1.19 14.25
N ASN A 256 -7.51 1.27 13.43
CA ASN A 256 -7.90 2.50 12.76
C ASN A 256 -8.83 3.34 13.66
N THR A 257 -8.83 4.67 13.50
CA THR A 257 -9.88 5.47 14.13
C THR A 257 -11.23 5.07 13.51
N ILE A 258 -11.33 4.96 12.19
CA ILE A 258 -12.53 4.44 11.53
C ILE A 258 -12.12 3.39 10.49
N GLY A 259 -12.66 2.17 10.62
CA GLY A 259 -12.43 1.13 9.63
C GLY A 259 -13.16 1.43 8.32
N ILE A 260 -14.48 1.48 8.32
CA ILE A 260 -15.27 1.87 7.14
C ILE A 260 -16.27 2.97 7.53
N GLN A 261 -16.23 4.10 6.82
CA GLN A 261 -17.13 5.22 7.01
C GLN A 261 -18.11 5.34 5.86
N GLY A 262 -19.42 5.19 6.11
CA GLY A 262 -20.50 5.59 5.22
C GLY A 262 -20.65 4.73 3.96
N SER A 263 -20.66 3.39 4.10
CA SER A 263 -20.85 2.48 2.94
C SER A 263 -22.26 2.57 2.34
N TYR A 264 -22.37 2.51 1.02
CA TYR A 264 -23.63 2.52 0.29
C TYR A 264 -23.62 1.49 -0.85
N VAL A 265 -24.65 0.65 -0.95
CA VAL A 265 -24.77 -0.42 -1.98
C VAL A 265 -23.50 -1.32 -2.02
N CYS A 266 -22.92 -1.63 -0.88
CA CYS A 266 -21.69 -2.44 -0.79
C CYS A 266 -21.97 -3.84 -0.25
N GLU A 267 -21.22 -4.82 -0.73
CA GLU A 267 -21.08 -6.13 -0.11
C GLU A 267 -19.79 -6.15 0.73
N ILE A 268 -19.91 -6.14 2.07
CA ILE A 268 -18.79 -6.17 3.02
C ILE A 268 -18.81 -7.55 3.67
N LYS A 269 -17.86 -8.42 3.28
CA LYS A 269 -17.94 -9.85 3.62
C LYS A 269 -16.60 -10.46 3.99
N ASN A 270 -16.62 -11.35 4.99
CA ASN A 270 -15.43 -12.10 5.42
C ASN A 270 -14.26 -11.20 5.84
N ASN A 271 -14.53 -10.01 6.39
CA ASN A 271 -13.49 -9.10 6.86
C ASN A 271 -13.33 -9.21 8.36
N THR A 272 -12.16 -8.79 8.86
CA THR A 272 -11.87 -8.68 10.27
C THR A 272 -11.73 -7.21 10.65
N PHE A 273 -12.46 -6.78 11.70
CA PHE A 273 -12.39 -5.45 12.28
C PHE A 273 -12.01 -5.57 13.75
N ASN A 274 -10.77 -5.23 14.09
CA ASN A 274 -10.28 -5.34 15.47
C ASN A 274 -9.57 -4.05 15.92
N TYR A 275 -9.81 -3.65 17.15
CA TYR A 275 -9.15 -2.53 17.83
C TYR A 275 -9.36 -1.16 17.17
N ASN A 276 -10.41 -0.98 16.35
CA ASN A 276 -10.75 0.31 15.79
C ASN A 276 -11.56 1.13 16.82
N GLU A 277 -11.52 2.47 16.74
CA GLU A 277 -12.45 3.29 17.54
C GLU A 277 -13.88 3.11 17.04
N LEU A 278 -14.10 3.07 15.71
CA LEU A 278 -15.35 2.63 15.08
C LEU A 278 -15.03 1.61 13.98
N ALA A 279 -15.54 0.39 14.14
CA ALA A 279 -15.25 -0.65 13.16
C ALA A 279 -15.88 -0.34 11.80
N VAL A 280 -17.20 -0.16 11.76
CA VAL A 280 -17.91 0.08 10.49
C VAL A 280 -19.15 0.93 10.70
N ASN A 281 -19.32 1.94 9.87
CA ASN A 281 -20.54 2.70 9.71
C ASN A 281 -21.21 2.30 8.39
N VAL A 282 -22.35 1.62 8.48
CA VAL A 282 -23.12 1.14 7.33
C VAL A 282 -24.29 2.06 7.02
N SER A 283 -24.54 2.27 5.74
CA SER A 283 -25.69 3.03 5.25
C SER A 283 -26.58 2.17 4.36
N ALA A 284 -27.52 2.79 3.68
CA ALA A 284 -28.56 2.12 2.92
C ALA A 284 -28.01 1.06 1.93
N LEU A 285 -28.74 -0.04 1.78
CA LEU A 285 -28.50 -1.10 0.78
C LEU A 285 -27.14 -1.80 0.92
N THR A 286 -26.44 -1.66 2.05
CA THR A 286 -25.18 -2.37 2.33
C THR A 286 -25.46 -3.75 2.89
N ALA A 287 -24.77 -4.77 2.39
CA ALA A 287 -24.76 -6.11 2.97
C ALA A 287 -23.46 -6.32 3.77
N LEU A 288 -23.60 -6.39 5.11
CA LEU A 288 -22.51 -6.69 6.06
C LEU A 288 -22.68 -8.12 6.54
N THR A 289 -21.90 -9.07 6.01
CA THR A 289 -22.13 -10.50 6.22
C THR A 289 -20.85 -11.28 6.47
N ASN A 290 -20.90 -12.23 7.39
CA ASN A 290 -19.78 -13.12 7.71
C ASN A 290 -18.49 -12.36 8.10
N ASN A 291 -18.59 -11.24 8.81
CA ASN A 291 -17.43 -10.49 9.29
C ASN A 291 -17.20 -10.79 10.78
N GLU A 292 -15.95 -10.65 11.21
CA GLU A 292 -15.53 -10.63 12.59
C GLU A 292 -15.34 -9.17 13.03
N ILE A 293 -16.14 -8.68 13.99
CA ILE A 293 -16.16 -7.27 14.43
C ILE A 293 -15.96 -7.26 15.95
N ASN A 294 -14.71 -7.41 16.36
CA ASN A 294 -14.37 -7.72 17.74
C ASN A 294 -13.40 -6.70 18.35
N ASN A 295 -13.52 -6.50 19.67
CA ASN A 295 -12.57 -5.68 20.45
C ASN A 295 -12.41 -4.22 19.97
N ASN A 296 -13.40 -3.65 19.30
CA ASN A 296 -13.40 -2.24 18.92
C ASN A 296 -13.97 -1.38 20.05
N THR A 297 -13.77 -0.07 20.00
CA THR A 297 -14.48 0.83 20.92
C THR A 297 -15.96 0.89 20.55
N GLY A 298 -16.29 1.03 19.26
CA GLY A 298 -17.63 0.88 18.70
C GLY A 298 -17.65 -0.17 17.59
N GLY A 299 -18.63 -1.06 17.60
CA GLY A 299 -18.80 -2.10 16.60
C GLY A 299 -19.41 -1.57 15.29
N VAL A 300 -20.68 -1.85 15.07
CA VAL A 300 -21.44 -1.46 13.88
C VAL A 300 -22.30 -0.25 14.19
N ARG A 301 -22.17 0.82 13.41
CA ARG A 301 -23.10 1.94 13.40
C ARG A 301 -23.97 1.90 12.15
N ILE A 302 -25.25 2.10 12.30
CA ILE A 302 -26.24 2.21 11.21
C ILE A 302 -26.60 3.68 11.04
N SER A 303 -26.38 4.25 9.85
CA SER A 303 -26.68 5.66 9.55
C SER A 303 -27.33 5.80 8.17
N ASP A 304 -27.89 6.97 7.92
CA ASP A 304 -28.39 7.40 6.60
C ASP A 304 -29.37 6.44 5.93
N ILE A 305 -30.25 5.83 6.73
CA ILE A 305 -31.41 5.08 6.21
C ILE A 305 -32.69 5.89 6.41
N SER A 306 -33.49 5.98 5.37
CA SER A 306 -34.75 6.75 5.35
C SER A 306 -35.99 5.86 5.52
N SER A 307 -35.83 4.55 5.33
CA SER A 307 -36.94 3.57 5.47
C SER A 307 -36.40 2.16 5.68
N ALA A 308 -37.21 1.28 6.23
CA ALA A 308 -36.87 -0.12 6.41
C ALA A 308 -36.61 -0.87 5.09
N SER A 309 -37.15 -0.39 3.96
CA SER A 309 -36.96 -1.03 2.65
C SER A 309 -35.58 -0.82 2.04
N ASN A 310 -34.85 0.19 2.50
CA ASN A 310 -33.47 0.44 2.08
C ASN A 310 -32.45 0.23 3.20
N ALA A 311 -32.86 -0.40 4.29
CA ALA A 311 -31.98 -0.71 5.42
C ALA A 311 -30.84 -1.67 4.99
N PRO A 312 -29.67 -1.59 5.63
CA PRO A 312 -28.59 -2.55 5.37
C PRO A 312 -28.98 -3.97 5.81
N ILE A 313 -28.36 -4.98 5.24
CA ILE A 313 -28.48 -6.37 5.65
C ILE A 313 -27.28 -6.68 6.55
N ILE A 314 -27.50 -6.90 7.86
CA ILE A 314 -26.45 -7.24 8.82
C ILE A 314 -26.76 -8.64 9.37
N THR A 315 -26.06 -9.66 8.86
CA THR A 315 -26.36 -11.05 9.21
C THR A 315 -25.12 -11.94 9.17
N ASN A 316 -25.12 -12.99 9.99
CA ASN A 316 -24.03 -13.95 10.09
C ASN A 316 -22.68 -13.31 10.45
N ASN A 317 -22.66 -12.21 11.20
CA ASN A 317 -21.43 -11.64 11.72
C ASN A 317 -21.19 -12.09 13.15
N GLU A 318 -19.94 -12.17 13.56
CA GLU A 318 -19.50 -12.22 14.94
C GLU A 318 -19.24 -10.78 15.41
N ILE A 319 -20.00 -10.31 16.40
CA ILE A 319 -19.93 -8.92 16.89
C ILE A 319 -19.74 -8.97 18.41
N CYS A 320 -18.48 -8.90 18.85
CA CYS A 320 -18.12 -9.31 20.21
C CYS A 320 -17.10 -8.39 20.86
N GLY A 321 -17.24 -8.24 22.20
CA GLY A 321 -16.22 -7.57 23.01
C GLY A 321 -15.95 -6.10 22.64
N ASN A 322 -16.88 -5.46 21.92
CA ASN A 322 -16.77 -4.03 21.62
C ASN A 322 -17.13 -3.24 22.90
N ILE A 323 -16.35 -2.20 23.21
CA ILE A 323 -16.33 -1.58 24.53
C ILE A 323 -17.61 -0.77 24.80
N ASN A 324 -18.00 0.11 23.88
CA ASN A 324 -19.12 1.03 24.09
C ASN A 324 -20.44 0.47 23.54
N PHE A 325 -20.38 -0.15 22.37
CA PHE A 325 -21.55 -0.79 21.75
C PHE A 325 -21.13 -1.84 20.71
N ASN A 326 -21.92 -2.88 20.61
CA ASN A 326 -21.85 -3.83 19.50
C ASN A 326 -22.56 -3.28 18.27
N VAL A 327 -23.77 -2.72 18.45
CA VAL A 327 -24.53 -2.08 17.38
C VAL A 327 -25.19 -0.78 17.88
N ASP A 328 -25.06 0.27 17.10
CA ASP A 328 -25.67 1.58 17.32
C ASP A 328 -26.61 1.92 16.14
N ASN A 329 -27.90 1.92 16.37
CA ASN A 329 -28.88 2.42 15.41
C ASN A 329 -28.97 3.94 15.50
N ASN A 330 -28.16 4.63 14.74
CA ASN A 330 -28.14 6.10 14.70
C ASN A 330 -29.16 6.68 13.71
N THR A 331 -30.35 6.03 13.61
CA THR A 331 -31.48 6.44 12.76
C THR A 331 -32.79 6.31 13.55
N ASN A 332 -33.87 6.87 13.05
CA ASN A 332 -35.21 6.72 13.62
C ASN A 332 -36.00 5.54 13.03
N VAL A 333 -35.36 4.68 12.23
CA VAL A 333 -36.00 3.53 11.59
C VAL A 333 -35.78 2.29 12.44
N ASN A 334 -36.85 1.54 12.72
CA ASN A 334 -36.74 0.24 13.42
C ASN A 334 -36.02 -0.76 12.52
N TYR A 335 -35.12 -1.54 13.10
CA TYR A 335 -34.24 -2.43 12.39
C TYR A 335 -34.25 -3.86 12.97
N SER A 336 -33.97 -4.86 12.14
CA SER A 336 -33.85 -6.25 12.58
C SER A 336 -32.47 -6.81 12.30
N LEU A 337 -31.77 -7.23 13.36
CA LEU A 337 -30.51 -7.98 13.32
C LEU A 337 -30.84 -9.47 13.43
N LEU A 338 -30.61 -10.22 12.36
CA LEU A 338 -30.92 -11.66 12.35
C LEU A 338 -29.65 -12.47 12.18
N SER A 339 -29.57 -13.59 12.92
CA SER A 339 -28.49 -14.58 12.75
C SER A 339 -27.08 -14.01 12.95
N ASN A 340 -26.89 -12.99 13.78
CA ASN A 340 -25.54 -12.57 14.20
C ASN A 340 -25.19 -13.26 15.52
N CYS A 341 -23.90 -13.47 15.76
CA CYS A 341 -23.38 -13.99 17.01
C CYS A 341 -22.83 -12.86 17.88
N PHE A 342 -23.20 -12.86 19.18
CA PHE A 342 -22.79 -11.87 20.16
C PHE A 342 -21.97 -12.49 21.32
N CYS A 343 -21.13 -13.50 21.00
CA CYS A 343 -20.24 -14.17 21.95
C CYS A 343 -20.88 -14.65 23.23
N ASP A 344 -21.74 -15.62 23.09
CA ASP A 344 -22.39 -16.33 24.23
C ASP A 344 -23.19 -15.43 25.19
N LEU A 345 -23.52 -14.19 24.79
CA LEU A 345 -24.38 -13.31 25.55
C LEU A 345 -25.83 -13.80 25.45
N ASP A 346 -26.52 -13.78 26.57
CA ASP A 346 -27.98 -13.90 26.59
C ASP A 346 -28.64 -12.58 26.14
N SER A 347 -29.97 -12.58 26.02
CA SER A 347 -30.70 -11.38 25.55
C SER A 347 -30.41 -10.14 26.40
N SER A 348 -30.23 -10.29 27.72
CA SER A 348 -29.92 -9.15 28.59
C SER A 348 -28.50 -8.63 28.41
N GLY A 349 -27.56 -9.52 28.15
CA GLY A 349 -26.18 -9.17 27.82
C GLY A 349 -26.06 -8.50 26.46
N ILE A 350 -26.82 -8.96 25.45
CA ILE A 350 -26.85 -8.32 24.12
C ILE A 350 -27.42 -6.91 24.23
N GLU A 351 -28.56 -6.73 24.93
CA GLU A 351 -29.22 -5.43 25.09
C GLU A 351 -28.29 -4.36 25.69
N GLN A 352 -27.41 -4.75 26.61
CA GLN A 352 -26.48 -3.83 27.27
C GLN A 352 -25.52 -3.14 26.27
N TYR A 353 -25.27 -3.76 25.12
CA TYR A 353 -24.34 -3.26 24.09
C TYR A 353 -25.07 -2.84 22.80
N LEU A 354 -26.39 -2.74 22.81
CA LEU A 354 -27.16 -2.11 21.74
C LEU A 354 -27.46 -0.66 22.12
N LEU A 355 -27.32 0.25 21.20
CA LEU A 355 -27.74 1.64 21.36
C LEU A 355 -28.90 1.93 20.40
N ASP A 356 -30.11 1.97 20.92
CA ASP A 356 -31.33 2.11 20.12
C ASP A 356 -32.42 2.95 20.81
N GLY A 357 -33.68 2.76 20.44
CA GLY A 357 -34.83 3.49 20.97
C GLY A 357 -35.11 3.23 22.46
N TYR A 358 -34.54 2.23 23.09
CA TYR A 358 -34.62 2.05 24.53
C TYR A 358 -33.67 2.98 25.29
N ASP A 359 -32.53 3.36 24.68
CA ASP A 359 -31.57 4.30 25.25
C ASP A 359 -31.89 5.75 24.89
N ASP A 360 -32.36 5.96 23.65
CA ASP A 360 -32.68 7.28 23.11
C ASP A 360 -33.96 7.22 22.25
N ILE A 361 -35.06 7.83 22.74
CA ILE A 361 -36.37 7.82 22.09
C ILE A 361 -36.38 8.42 20.67
N THR A 362 -35.32 9.08 20.25
CA THR A 362 -35.18 9.59 18.87
C THR A 362 -34.68 8.55 17.88
N LYS A 363 -34.19 7.42 18.40
CA LYS A 363 -33.70 6.28 17.62
C LYS A 363 -34.79 5.24 17.37
N GLY A 364 -34.63 4.48 16.29
CA GLY A 364 -35.44 3.30 16.02
C GLY A 364 -34.98 2.10 16.87
N LEU A 365 -35.91 1.19 17.17
CA LEU A 365 -35.64 -0.04 17.93
C LEU A 365 -34.85 -1.05 17.08
N ILE A 366 -33.98 -1.82 17.75
CA ILE A 366 -33.31 -2.97 17.17
C ILE A 366 -33.99 -4.27 17.66
N ASN A 367 -34.51 -5.06 16.71
CA ASN A 367 -34.98 -6.40 16.98
C ASN A 367 -33.90 -7.43 16.69
N TYR A 368 -33.43 -8.17 17.70
CA TYR A 368 -32.38 -9.19 17.62
C TYR A 368 -32.84 -10.58 18.09
N GLN A 369 -34.14 -10.86 18.09
CA GLN A 369 -34.70 -12.08 18.67
C GLN A 369 -34.21 -13.40 18.05
N VAL A 370 -33.61 -13.35 16.88
CA VAL A 370 -32.95 -14.50 16.25
C VAL A 370 -31.44 -14.22 16.18
N PHE A 371 -30.71 -14.72 17.17
CA PHE A 371 -29.26 -14.65 17.23
C PHE A 371 -28.64 -16.04 17.33
N ASP A 372 -27.43 -16.20 16.89
CA ASP A 372 -26.68 -17.45 17.04
C ASP A 372 -26.06 -17.49 18.45
N SER A 373 -26.39 -18.52 19.21
CA SER A 373 -25.86 -18.71 20.57
C SER A 373 -24.49 -19.38 20.61
N SER A 374 -23.99 -19.84 19.47
CA SER A 374 -22.67 -20.45 19.36
C SER A 374 -21.94 -19.87 18.16
N CYS A 375 -21.05 -18.90 18.42
CA CYS A 375 -20.19 -18.38 17.36
C CYS A 375 -19.36 -19.50 16.74
N THR A 376 -19.73 -19.96 15.57
CA THR A 376 -18.84 -20.79 14.78
C THR A 376 -17.75 -19.87 14.27
N THR A 377 -16.62 -19.84 14.95
CA THR A 377 -15.49 -18.97 14.66
C THR A 377 -15.13 -19.06 13.18
N ILE A 378 -15.48 -18.04 12.43
CA ILE A 378 -14.92 -17.85 11.09
C ILE A 378 -13.48 -17.39 11.36
N LEU A 379 -12.52 -18.33 11.36
CA LEU A 379 -11.11 -18.03 11.53
C LEU A 379 -10.63 -17.24 10.31
N THR A 380 -10.91 -15.95 10.31
CA THR A 380 -10.20 -15.01 9.44
C THR A 380 -8.84 -14.78 10.07
N THR A 381 -7.78 -15.16 9.39
CA THR A 381 -6.42 -14.96 9.86
C THR A 381 -6.15 -13.46 9.92
N VAL A 382 -6.13 -12.87 11.11
CA VAL A 382 -5.81 -11.46 11.32
C VAL A 382 -4.35 -11.24 10.89
N LEU A 383 -4.14 -10.64 9.73
CA LEU A 383 -2.82 -10.22 9.28
C LEU A 383 -2.53 -8.87 9.94
N LYS A 384 -1.68 -8.85 10.96
CA LYS A 384 -1.08 -7.61 11.49
C LYS A 384 0.19 -7.30 10.74
N PHE A 385 0.33 -6.07 10.31
CA PHE A 385 1.63 -5.53 9.94
C PHE A 385 2.33 -5.11 11.25
N ASN A 386 3.26 -5.91 11.74
CA ASN A 386 4.02 -5.64 12.98
C ASN A 386 5.34 -4.90 12.69
N GLY A 387 5.38 -4.05 11.67
CA GLY A 387 6.50 -3.15 11.46
C GLY A 387 6.47 -2.03 12.50
N THR A 388 7.49 -1.94 13.35
CA THR A 388 7.70 -0.72 14.16
C THR A 388 7.91 0.45 13.22
N ALA A 389 7.21 1.58 13.48
CA ALA A 389 7.44 2.87 12.82
C ALA A 389 8.81 3.45 13.26
N GLY A 390 9.88 2.77 12.94
CA GLY A 390 11.28 3.17 13.14
C GLY A 390 11.84 3.60 11.79
N ILE A 391 12.19 4.86 11.75
CA ILE A 391 12.93 5.56 10.73
C ILE A 391 14.18 4.75 10.35
N GLU A 392 14.06 3.84 9.43
CA GLU A 392 15.15 3.37 8.58
C GLU A 392 14.53 2.83 7.30
N ASP A 393 15.10 3.19 6.15
CA ASP A 393 14.78 2.66 4.85
C ASP A 393 14.98 1.13 4.82
N TYR A 394 14.01 0.38 5.36
CA TYR A 394 13.96 -1.03 5.08
C TYR A 394 13.43 -1.18 3.64
N GLU A 395 14.37 -1.16 2.71
CA GLU A 395 14.16 -1.80 1.42
C GLU A 395 13.73 -3.23 1.73
N MET A 396 12.51 -3.63 1.34
CA MET A 396 12.19 -5.06 1.28
C MET A 396 13.02 -5.67 0.16
N ASN A 397 14.31 -5.94 0.46
CA ASN A 397 15.25 -6.58 -0.45
C ASN A 397 15.02 -8.11 -0.52
N TYR A 398 13.85 -8.58 -0.06
CA TYR A 398 13.56 -10.01 -0.02
C TYR A 398 12.32 -10.33 -0.83
N ARG A 399 12.47 -11.15 -1.85
CA ARG A 399 11.35 -11.79 -2.55
C ARG A 399 11.25 -13.22 -2.11
N ILE A 400 10.08 -13.61 -1.63
CA ILE A 400 9.81 -14.94 -1.07
C ILE A 400 8.80 -15.65 -1.97
N GLU A 401 9.13 -16.86 -2.41
CA GLU A 401 8.16 -17.73 -3.07
C GLU A 401 7.16 -18.24 -2.02
N ASN A 402 5.88 -17.98 -2.25
CA ASN A 402 4.80 -18.30 -1.32
C ASN A 402 3.52 -18.64 -2.09
N PRO A 403 2.88 -19.76 -1.88
CA PRO A 403 3.14 -20.79 -0.85
C PRO A 403 4.34 -21.68 -1.12
N VAL A 404 4.89 -22.31 -0.06
CA VAL A 404 6.06 -23.20 -0.11
C VAL A 404 5.70 -24.67 0.19
N LEU A 405 6.43 -25.60 -0.44
CA LEU A 405 6.40 -27.03 -0.10
C LEU A 405 7.49 -27.33 0.93
N ASP A 406 8.64 -27.85 0.50
CA ASP A 406 9.70 -28.32 1.41
C ASP A 406 10.90 -27.38 1.46
N GLN A 407 11.04 -26.47 0.49
CA GLN A 407 12.12 -25.50 0.43
C GLN A 407 11.58 -24.09 0.25
N LEU A 408 12.06 -23.17 1.06
CA LEU A 408 11.79 -21.75 0.98
C LEU A 408 12.98 -21.05 0.32
N HIS A 409 12.75 -20.43 -0.82
CA HIS A 409 13.73 -19.63 -1.53
C HIS A 409 13.48 -18.15 -1.25
N ILE A 410 14.53 -17.43 -0.79
CA ILE A 410 14.46 -16.00 -0.57
C ILE A 410 15.44 -15.32 -1.52
N GLN A 411 14.91 -14.53 -2.44
CA GLN A 411 15.74 -13.68 -3.31
C GLN A 411 16.15 -12.46 -2.50
N ALA A 412 17.43 -12.26 -2.29
CA ALA A 412 18.02 -11.15 -1.54
C ALA A 412 19.37 -10.75 -2.13
N GLU A 413 19.74 -9.48 -1.99
CA GLU A 413 21.06 -8.98 -2.41
C GLU A 413 22.20 -9.46 -1.52
N THR A 414 21.89 -9.84 -0.30
CA THR A 414 22.86 -10.33 0.69
C THR A 414 22.57 -11.77 1.08
N ALA A 415 23.60 -12.50 1.53
CA ALA A 415 23.42 -13.85 2.03
C ALA A 415 22.58 -13.83 3.32
N ILE A 416 21.57 -14.69 3.37
CA ILE A 416 20.72 -14.91 4.54
C ILE A 416 21.19 -16.18 5.22
N SER A 417 21.59 -16.07 6.50
CA SER A 417 22.10 -17.19 7.31
C SER A 417 21.00 -17.87 8.11
N ASP A 418 20.05 -17.11 8.62
CA ASP A 418 19.02 -17.59 9.53
C ASP A 418 17.67 -16.87 9.36
N LEU A 419 16.61 -17.62 9.65
CA LEU A 419 15.24 -17.12 9.72
C LEU A 419 14.64 -17.44 11.07
N VAL A 420 13.83 -16.53 11.59
CA VAL A 420 12.97 -16.77 12.74
C VAL A 420 11.51 -16.74 12.27
N LEU A 421 10.82 -17.85 12.43
CA LEU A 421 9.41 -18.01 12.12
C LEU A 421 8.59 -18.11 13.41
N ASN A 422 7.40 -17.59 13.40
CA ASN A 422 6.40 -17.89 14.43
C ASN A 422 5.22 -18.65 13.82
N ASP A 423 4.76 -19.68 14.51
CA ASP A 423 3.48 -20.29 14.22
C ASP A 423 2.31 -19.41 14.73
N LEU A 424 1.08 -19.80 14.42
CA LEU A 424 -0.14 -19.06 14.84
C LEU A 424 -0.36 -19.04 16.37
N GLN A 425 0.33 -19.88 17.14
CA GLN A 425 0.32 -19.90 18.60
C GLN A 425 1.45 -19.04 19.20
N GLY A 426 2.26 -18.38 18.35
CA GLY A 426 3.39 -17.55 18.78
C GLY A 426 4.65 -18.34 19.13
N LYS A 427 4.72 -19.63 18.78
CA LYS A 427 5.91 -20.45 18.99
C LYS A 427 6.98 -20.08 17.98
N GLU A 428 8.15 -19.70 18.49
CA GLU A 428 9.33 -19.37 17.69
C GLU A 428 9.99 -20.63 17.12
N ILE A 429 10.30 -20.61 15.82
CA ILE A 429 11.01 -21.66 15.08
C ILE A 429 12.17 -21.00 14.34
N ARG A 430 13.39 -21.44 14.61
CA ARG A 430 14.60 -20.94 13.91
C ARG A 430 15.04 -21.94 12.86
N ILE A 431 15.30 -21.43 11.66
CA ILE A 431 15.75 -22.22 10.51
C ILE A 431 17.02 -21.57 9.95
N GLN A 432 18.07 -22.37 9.78
CA GLN A 432 19.32 -21.93 9.16
C GLN A 432 19.31 -22.21 7.66
N SER A 433 19.97 -21.34 6.91
CA SER A 433 20.12 -21.51 5.47
C SER A 433 20.94 -22.76 5.13
N SER A 434 20.48 -23.52 4.17
CA SER A 434 21.25 -24.61 3.56
C SER A 434 22.23 -24.13 2.48
N GLY A 435 22.31 -22.82 2.24
CA GLY A 435 23.13 -22.14 1.24
C GLY A 435 22.28 -21.43 0.18
N ASN A 436 22.82 -20.38 -0.42
CA ASN A 436 22.15 -19.58 -1.48
C ASN A 436 20.74 -19.08 -1.12
N ASN A 437 20.55 -18.68 0.16
CA ASN A 437 19.25 -18.20 0.67
C ASN A 437 18.11 -19.23 0.51
N VAL A 438 18.42 -20.52 0.61
CA VAL A 438 17.48 -21.64 0.60
C VAL A 438 17.35 -22.20 2.01
N PHE A 439 16.11 -22.40 2.45
CA PHE A 439 15.79 -22.88 3.80
C PHE A 439 14.92 -24.13 3.71
N ASP A 440 15.33 -25.18 4.43
CA ASP A 440 14.54 -26.41 4.53
C ASP A 440 13.39 -26.20 5.52
N VAL A 441 12.18 -26.21 5.01
CA VAL A 441 10.92 -26.06 5.76
C VAL A 441 10.11 -27.37 5.75
N SER A 442 10.67 -28.49 5.32
CA SER A 442 10.00 -29.79 5.24
C SER A 442 9.49 -30.30 6.59
N SER A 443 10.17 -29.92 7.68
CA SER A 443 9.79 -30.27 9.04
C SER A 443 8.61 -29.46 9.61
N LEU A 444 8.22 -28.37 8.96
CA LEU A 444 7.09 -27.55 9.38
C LEU A 444 5.77 -28.26 9.04
N ALA A 445 4.82 -28.20 9.96
CA ALA A 445 3.46 -28.64 9.69
C ALA A 445 2.80 -27.75 8.61
N LYS A 446 1.84 -28.31 7.87
CA LYS A 446 1.04 -27.49 6.96
C LYS A 446 0.31 -26.39 7.70
N GLY A 447 0.38 -25.16 7.19
CA GLY A 447 -0.24 -24.02 7.85
C GLY A 447 0.40 -22.67 7.52
N CYS A 448 -0.01 -21.65 8.28
CA CYS A 448 0.52 -20.30 8.16
C CYS A 448 1.58 -20.04 9.24
N TYR A 449 2.64 -19.34 8.84
CA TYR A 449 3.71 -18.88 9.69
C TYR A 449 4.00 -17.42 9.40
N VAL A 450 4.65 -16.73 10.32
CA VAL A 450 5.16 -15.37 10.14
C VAL A 450 6.67 -15.42 10.25
N ILE A 451 7.38 -14.97 9.22
CA ILE A 451 8.84 -14.76 9.28
C ILE A 451 9.05 -13.47 10.06
N GLN A 452 9.56 -13.56 11.30
CA GLN A 452 9.78 -12.41 12.17
C GLN A 452 11.17 -11.80 12.02
N GLN A 453 12.16 -12.60 11.66
CA GLN A 453 13.53 -12.11 11.51
C GLN A 453 14.21 -12.78 10.32
N ILE A 454 14.96 -11.97 9.58
CA ILE A 454 15.88 -12.38 8.53
C ILE A 454 17.23 -11.75 8.88
N ASN A 455 18.28 -12.56 9.16
CA ASN A 455 19.60 -12.08 9.56
C ASN A 455 19.57 -11.07 10.73
N GLN A 456 18.79 -11.33 11.78
CA GLN A 456 18.58 -10.44 12.92
C GLN A 456 17.82 -9.12 12.62
N SER A 457 17.44 -8.88 11.38
CA SER A 457 16.54 -7.77 11.02
C SER A 457 15.09 -8.20 11.19
N HIS A 458 14.29 -7.36 11.82
CA HIS A 458 12.87 -7.65 11.99
C HIS A 458 12.17 -7.63 10.63
N SER A 459 11.39 -8.67 10.35
CA SER A 459 10.52 -8.78 9.19
C SER A 459 9.19 -9.39 9.63
N ASN A 460 8.12 -9.12 8.89
CA ASN A 460 6.82 -9.71 9.17
C ASN A 460 6.21 -10.17 7.85
N ILE A 461 6.74 -11.28 7.34
CA ILE A 461 6.32 -11.83 6.05
C ILE A 461 5.54 -13.10 6.32
N LYS A 462 4.32 -13.18 5.80
CA LYS A 462 3.51 -14.40 5.88
C LYS A 462 4.10 -15.49 5.00
N LEU A 463 4.25 -16.68 5.56
CA LEU A 463 4.65 -17.89 4.87
C LEU A 463 3.52 -18.93 4.94
N ILE A 464 3.11 -19.45 3.81
CA ILE A 464 2.12 -20.54 3.73
C ILE A 464 2.86 -21.84 3.39
N LYS A 465 2.84 -22.80 4.31
CA LYS A 465 3.36 -24.17 4.11
C LYS A 465 2.24 -25.07 3.60
N LEU A 466 2.42 -25.68 2.43
CA LEU A 466 1.48 -26.62 1.80
C LEU A 466 1.71 -28.07 2.23
#